data_c66ab6ef8ff92836cfd17d03eb6f4d93
#
_entry.id   c66ab6ef8ff92836cfd17d03eb6f4d93
#
_cell.length_a   1.000
_cell.length_b   1.000
_cell.length_c   1.000
_cell.angle_alpha   90.00
_cell.angle_beta   90.00
_cell.angle_gamma   90.00
#
_symmetry.space_group_name_H-M   'P 1'
#
loop_
_entity.id
_entity.type
_entity.pdbx_description
1 polymer ?
#
loop_
_entity_poly.entity_id
_entity_poly.type
_entity_poly.pdbx_seq_one_letter_code
_entity_poly.pdbx_strand_id
1 'polypeptide(L)'
;QILGGITEWKKVADLAMASHILIAPHGDQEVHSHLVASVPNGLIAEYYDNNTNALLKDMFSKPIKLNHKGELAVSTAPGLGVEIEYDRIRRYCTYSSDNKQ
;
A
#
# COMPACT_ATOMS: atom_id res chain seq x y z
N GLN A 1 0.57 7.97 3.10
CA GLN A 1 1.22 8.20 4.40
C GLN A 1 1.38 9.69 4.69
N ILE A 2 2.17 10.42 3.91
CA ILE A 2 2.48 11.85 4.15
C ILE A 2 1.21 12.71 4.25
N LEU A 3 0.16 12.39 3.49
CA LEU A 3 -1.10 13.11 3.48
C LEU A 3 -1.99 12.88 4.72
N GLY A 4 -1.63 11.95 5.61
CA GLY A 4 -2.41 11.70 6.83
C GLY A 4 -3.49 10.62 6.71
N GLY A 5 -3.47 9.81 5.65
CA GLY A 5 -4.34 8.63 5.49
C GLY A 5 -5.28 8.67 4.29
N ILE A 6 -6.16 7.68 4.22
CA ILE A 6 -7.05 7.44 3.06
C ILE A 6 -8.02 8.61 2.83
N THR A 7 -8.57 9.16 3.91
CA THR A 7 -9.52 10.29 3.82
C THR A 7 -8.89 11.51 3.16
N GLU A 8 -7.68 11.88 3.59
CA GLU A 8 -6.97 13.03 3.02
C GLU A 8 -6.49 12.74 1.60
N TRP A 9 -6.05 11.51 1.33
CA TRP A 9 -5.72 11.08 -0.03
C TRP A 9 -6.91 11.27 -0.97
N LYS A 10 -8.11 10.85 -0.55
CA LYS A 10 -9.33 11.01 -1.37
C LYS A 10 -9.65 12.47 -1.68
N LYS A 11 -9.50 13.38 -0.71
CA LYS A 11 -9.69 14.83 -0.94
C LYS A 11 -8.70 15.37 -1.99
N VAL A 12 -7.44 14.94 -1.92
CA VAL A 12 -6.42 15.33 -2.92
C VAL A 12 -6.77 14.76 -4.29
N ALA A 13 -7.23 13.50 -4.37
CA ALA A 13 -7.68 12.90 -5.62
C ALA A 13 -8.85 13.67 -6.25
N ASP A 14 -9.84 14.08 -5.45
CA ASP A 14 -11.00 14.85 -5.92
C ASP A 14 -10.59 16.26 -6.40
N LEU A 15 -9.68 16.92 -5.66
CA LEU A 15 -9.14 18.21 -6.06
C LEU A 15 -8.35 18.12 -7.38
N ALA A 16 -7.51 17.12 -7.53
CA ALA A 16 -6.76 16.85 -8.75
C ALA A 16 -7.71 16.55 -9.93
N MET A 17 -8.75 15.76 -9.69
CA MET A 17 -9.77 15.44 -10.68
C MET A 17 -10.50 16.70 -11.17
N ALA A 18 -10.85 17.63 -10.28
CA ALA A 18 -11.47 18.91 -10.65
C ALA A 18 -10.58 19.77 -11.55
N SER A 19 -9.27 19.55 -11.51
CA SER A 19 -8.26 20.21 -12.34
C SER A 19 -7.78 19.35 -13.51
N HIS A 20 -8.45 18.23 -13.82
CA HIS A 20 -8.07 17.25 -14.86
C HIS A 20 -6.65 16.69 -14.69
N ILE A 21 -6.17 16.58 -13.44
CA ILE A 21 -4.85 16.04 -13.12
C ILE A 21 -4.98 14.56 -12.74
N LEU A 22 -4.15 13.73 -13.37
CA LEU A 22 -4.01 12.33 -13.00
C LEU A 22 -3.13 12.20 -11.74
N ILE A 23 -3.37 11.14 -10.94
CA ILE A 23 -2.63 10.88 -9.71
C ILE A 23 -1.94 9.53 -9.74
N ALA A 24 -0.74 9.51 -9.16
CA ALA A 24 0.06 8.31 -8.94
C ALA A 24 0.69 8.39 -7.54
N PRO A 25 0.20 7.65 -6.55
CA PRO A 25 0.73 7.70 -5.20
C PRO A 25 2.07 6.98 -5.08
N HIS A 26 2.90 7.45 -4.13
CA HIS A 26 4.22 6.90 -3.84
C HIS A 26 4.14 5.69 -2.91
N GLY A 27 4.72 4.55 -3.34
CA GLY A 27 4.90 3.35 -2.53
C GLY A 27 3.60 2.68 -2.05
N ASP A 28 3.72 1.88 -0.99
CA ASP A 28 2.62 1.20 -0.28
C ASP A 28 1.58 0.56 -1.21
N GLN A 29 2.05 -0.25 -2.16
CA GLN A 29 1.22 -0.84 -3.20
C GLN A 29 0.02 -1.64 -2.64
N GLU A 30 0.13 -2.20 -1.44
CA GLU A 30 -0.92 -2.94 -0.76
C GLU A 30 -2.14 -2.06 -0.40
N VAL A 31 -1.92 -0.77 -0.20
CA VAL A 31 -2.96 0.22 0.05
C VAL A 31 -3.30 0.99 -1.22
N HIS A 32 -2.28 1.48 -1.90
CA HIS A 32 -2.45 2.41 -3.01
C HIS A 32 -3.03 1.77 -4.26
N SER A 33 -2.89 0.45 -4.47
CA SER A 33 -3.61 -0.24 -5.54
C SER A 33 -5.13 -0.11 -5.42
N HIS A 34 -5.67 -0.24 -4.21
CA HIS A 34 -7.09 -0.02 -3.94
C HIS A 34 -7.51 1.44 -4.19
N LEU A 35 -6.69 2.39 -3.73
CA LEU A 35 -6.99 3.81 -3.86
C LEU A 35 -6.99 4.26 -5.33
N VAL A 36 -5.96 3.89 -6.08
CA VAL A 36 -5.86 4.21 -7.52
C VAL A 36 -7.01 3.60 -8.30
N ALA A 37 -7.37 2.34 -8.01
CA ALA A 37 -8.48 1.66 -8.67
C ALA A 37 -9.86 2.25 -8.30
N SER A 38 -9.96 3.03 -7.21
CA SER A 38 -11.23 3.59 -6.72
C SER A 38 -11.58 4.96 -7.32
N VAL A 39 -10.70 5.58 -8.08
CA VAL A 39 -10.89 6.94 -8.60
C VAL A 39 -10.67 7.00 -10.12
N PRO A 40 -11.45 7.81 -10.85
CA PRO A 40 -11.37 7.86 -12.31
C PRO A 40 -10.09 8.53 -12.84
N ASN A 41 -9.42 9.35 -12.02
CA ASN A 41 -8.16 10.01 -12.35
C ASN A 41 -6.93 9.28 -11.80
N GLY A 42 -7.08 8.04 -11.32
CA GLY A 42 -5.95 7.18 -10.98
C GLY A 42 -5.17 6.77 -12.21
N LEU A 43 -3.85 7.04 -12.22
CA LEU A 43 -2.99 6.71 -13.36
C LEU A 43 -2.34 5.33 -13.18
N ILE A 44 -1.50 5.20 -12.18
CA ILE A 44 -0.73 4.00 -11.85
C ILE A 44 -0.50 3.95 -10.33
N ALA A 45 -0.23 2.76 -9.80
CA ALA A 45 0.36 2.58 -8.47
C ALA A 45 1.86 2.32 -8.62
N GLU A 46 2.69 2.97 -7.80
CA GLU A 46 4.10 2.64 -7.73
C GLU A 46 4.29 1.26 -7.09
N TYR A 47 5.19 0.46 -7.66
CA TYR A 47 5.46 -0.89 -7.19
C TYR A 47 6.92 -1.06 -6.80
N TYR A 48 7.15 -1.53 -5.59
CA TYR A 48 8.45 -1.98 -5.11
C TYR A 48 8.49 -3.50 -5.04
N ASP A 49 9.46 -4.10 -5.71
CA ASP A 49 9.72 -5.53 -5.53
C ASP A 49 10.09 -5.81 -4.07
N ASN A 50 9.52 -6.86 -3.50
CA ASN A 50 9.73 -7.21 -2.08
C ASN A 50 11.19 -7.54 -1.74
N ASN A 51 12.02 -7.81 -2.74
CA ASN A 51 13.46 -8.03 -2.52
C ASN A 51 14.25 -6.72 -2.33
N THR A 52 13.67 -5.57 -2.62
CA THR A 52 14.34 -4.26 -2.46
C THR A 52 14.44 -3.81 -1.01
N ASN A 53 13.57 -4.34 -0.14
CA ASN A 53 13.53 -3.98 1.28
C ASN A 53 13.25 -5.22 2.13
N ALA A 54 14.13 -5.50 3.08
CA ALA A 54 14.03 -6.66 3.95
C ALA A 54 12.72 -6.67 4.79
N LEU A 55 12.26 -5.49 5.25
CA LEU A 55 11.00 -5.38 5.98
C LEU A 55 9.80 -5.75 5.10
N LEU A 56 9.74 -5.25 3.87
CA LEU A 56 8.64 -5.57 2.95
C LEU A 56 8.61 -7.06 2.61
N LYS A 57 9.79 -7.67 2.44
CA LYS A 57 9.93 -9.11 2.19
C LYS A 57 9.35 -9.96 3.32
N ASP A 58 9.52 -9.52 4.56
CA ASP A 58 9.10 -10.27 5.74
C ASP A 58 7.68 -9.90 6.23
N MET A 59 7.17 -8.73 5.80
CA MET A 59 5.93 -8.18 6.34
C MET A 59 4.70 -8.99 5.97
N PHE A 60 4.62 -9.49 4.75
CA PHE A 60 3.42 -10.15 4.24
C PHE A 60 3.63 -11.62 3.93
N SER A 61 2.67 -12.47 4.32
CA SER A 61 2.68 -13.91 3.98
C SER A 61 2.50 -14.12 2.47
N LYS A 62 1.67 -13.29 1.87
CA LYS A 62 1.34 -13.31 0.43
C LYS A 62 1.46 -11.90 -0.14
N PRO A 63 2.69 -11.45 -0.43
CA PRO A 63 2.88 -10.12 -1.00
C PRO A 63 2.24 -10.00 -2.38
N ILE A 64 1.73 -8.82 -2.68
CA ILE A 64 1.21 -8.48 -4.01
C ILE A 64 2.33 -8.63 -5.05
N LYS A 65 1.99 -9.18 -6.20
CA LYS A 65 2.93 -9.37 -7.32
C LYS A 65 2.34 -8.83 -8.61
N LEU A 66 3.21 -8.30 -9.45
CA LEU A 66 2.86 -7.96 -10.82
C LEU A 66 2.58 -9.24 -11.63
N ASN A 67 1.57 -9.18 -12.48
CA ASN A 67 1.37 -10.19 -13.49
C ASN A 67 2.35 -9.99 -14.68
N HIS A 68 2.29 -10.86 -15.69
CA HIS A 68 3.18 -10.80 -16.87
C HIS A 68 2.99 -9.54 -17.73
N LYS A 69 1.92 -8.77 -17.50
CA LYS A 69 1.64 -7.48 -18.17
C LYS A 69 2.09 -6.27 -17.35
N GLY A 70 2.65 -6.47 -16.15
CA GLY A 70 3.00 -5.38 -15.25
C GLY A 70 1.80 -4.79 -14.49
N GLU A 71 0.71 -5.54 -14.35
CA GLU A 71 -0.49 -5.09 -13.65
C GLU A 71 -0.56 -5.68 -12.23
N LEU A 72 -1.07 -4.90 -11.29
CA LEU A 72 -1.44 -5.35 -9.95
C LEU A 72 -2.92 -5.73 -9.91
N ALA A 73 -3.21 -6.93 -9.41
CA ALA A 73 -4.58 -7.32 -9.11
C ALA A 73 -4.98 -6.74 -7.75
N VAL A 74 -6.03 -5.93 -7.72
CA VAL A 74 -6.62 -5.46 -6.47
C VAL A 74 -7.34 -6.63 -5.80
N SER A 75 -7.03 -6.89 -4.53
CA SER A 75 -7.65 -7.97 -3.76
C SER A 75 -9.12 -7.71 -3.51
N THR A 76 -9.94 -8.77 -3.56
CA THR A 76 -11.35 -8.77 -3.16
C THR A 76 -11.57 -9.40 -1.79
N ALA A 77 -10.51 -9.82 -1.11
CA ALA A 77 -10.59 -10.34 0.25
C ALA A 77 -10.89 -9.21 1.27
N PRO A 78 -11.41 -9.52 2.46
CA PRO A 78 -11.70 -8.53 3.49
C PRO A 78 -10.49 -7.66 3.84
N GLY A 79 -10.74 -6.38 4.16
CA GLY A 79 -9.70 -5.40 4.43
C GLY A 79 -8.88 -5.06 3.19
N LEU A 80 -7.58 -4.99 3.32
CA LEU A 80 -6.64 -4.80 2.21
C LEU A 80 -6.31 -6.11 1.46
N GLY A 81 -6.81 -7.24 1.96
CA GLY A 81 -6.53 -8.54 1.38
C GLY A 81 -5.09 -9.02 1.54
N VAL A 82 -4.38 -8.48 2.52
CA VAL A 82 -3.03 -8.89 2.90
C VAL A 82 -3.00 -9.44 4.32
N GLU A 83 -2.09 -10.37 4.57
CA GLU A 83 -1.86 -10.97 5.89
C GLU A 83 -0.47 -10.60 6.38
N ILE A 84 -0.39 -10.04 7.59
CA ILE A 84 0.88 -9.62 8.19
C ILE A 84 1.52 -10.80 8.92
N GLU A 85 2.78 -11.05 8.64
CA GLU A 85 3.63 -12.07 9.30
C GLU A 85 4.26 -11.53 10.57
N TYR A 86 3.49 -11.43 11.63
CA TYR A 86 3.92 -10.83 12.89
C TYR A 86 5.20 -11.44 13.45
N ASP A 87 5.41 -12.75 13.34
CA ASP A 87 6.60 -13.43 13.85
C ASP A 87 7.86 -13.01 13.09
N ARG A 88 7.75 -12.81 11.78
CA ARG A 88 8.89 -12.36 10.95
C ARG A 88 9.25 -10.92 11.21
N ILE A 89 8.26 -10.03 11.35
CA ILE A 89 8.52 -8.60 11.55
C ILE A 89 8.91 -8.24 12.98
N ARG A 90 8.72 -9.15 13.96
CA ARG A 90 9.08 -8.92 15.36
C ARG A 90 10.54 -8.47 15.54
N ARG A 91 11.46 -8.97 14.73
CA ARG A 91 12.89 -8.60 14.76
C ARG A 91 13.15 -7.13 14.41
N TYR A 92 12.21 -6.46 13.75
CA TYR A 92 12.30 -5.04 13.39
C TYR A 92 11.60 -4.13 14.42
N CYS A 93 10.97 -4.72 15.43
CA CYS A 93 10.26 -3.98 16.46
C CYS A 93 11.26 -3.30 17.38
N THR A 94 11.25 -1.97 17.44
CA THR A 94 12.08 -1.16 18.33
C THR A 94 11.36 -0.81 19.63
N TYR A 95 10.04 -1.02 19.70
CA TYR A 95 9.22 -0.76 20.88
C TYR A 95 8.06 -1.77 20.93
N SER A 96 7.81 -2.33 22.13
CA SER A 96 6.63 -3.13 22.43
C SER A 96 5.97 -2.61 23.69
N SER A 97 4.64 -2.48 23.67
CA SER A 97 3.85 -2.12 24.85
C SER A 97 3.97 -3.15 25.99
N ASP A 98 4.35 -4.38 25.64
CA ASP A 98 4.50 -5.48 26.61
C ASP A 98 5.79 -5.39 27.43
N ASN A 99 6.72 -4.51 27.04
CA ASN A 99 7.97 -4.26 27.76
C ASN A 99 7.84 -3.16 28.83
N LYS A 100 6.66 -2.93 29.37
CA LYS A 100 6.50 -2.16 30.63
C LYS A 100 6.87 -3.07 31.80
N GLN A 101 8.15 -3.15 32.11
CA GLN A 101 8.63 -3.49 33.45
C GLN A 101 8.75 -2.22 34.28
#